data_c0977bd09e7a522018be87a4becf6440
#
_entry.id   c0977bd09e7a522018be87a4becf6440
#
_cell.length_a   1.000
_cell.length_b   1.000
_cell.length_c   1.000
_cell.angle_alpha   90.00
_cell.angle_beta   90.00
_cell.angle_gamma   90.00
#
_symmetry.space_group_name_H-M   'P 1'
#
loop_
_entity.id
_entity.type
_entity.pdbx_description
1 polymer ?
#
loop_
_entity_poly.entity_id
_entity_poly.type
_entity_poly.pdbx_seq_one_letter_code
_entity_poly.pdbx_strand_id
1 'polypeptide(L)'
;MTITITAFERSPDGGKGLARDTRIRWALEEVGQPYEVRLVSFRAMKEPAHLALHPFGQIPTYEEGNLGLFETGAIVVHIAERHAGLLPDDANARARAITWMFAALSTVEPPILELGTARLLEGDKPWNKERLPLVEDRVRDRLQQLSARLGSAAWLDGAFSAGDLMMVSVLLRLKASGLLDEYPNLSAYVARGEARPAYKRAFDAQLAVNKPPAG
;
A
#
# COMPACT_ATOMS: atom_id res chain seq x y z
N MET A 1 -0.70 24.52 6.09
CA MET A 1 -0.85 24.45 4.62
C MET A 1 -1.72 23.23 4.32
N THR A 2 -2.51 23.28 3.25
CA THR A 2 -3.37 22.13 2.89
C THR A 2 -2.53 21.06 2.21
N ILE A 3 -2.65 19.81 2.68
CA ILE A 3 -2.05 18.65 2.05
C ILE A 3 -2.94 18.23 0.88
N THR A 4 -2.39 18.02 -0.31
CA THR A 4 -3.10 17.48 -1.47
C THR A 4 -2.43 16.20 -1.95
N ILE A 5 -3.21 15.14 -2.17
CA ILE A 5 -2.73 13.90 -2.76
C ILE A 5 -3.43 13.62 -4.08
N THR A 6 -2.76 12.93 -5.02
CA THR A 6 -3.44 12.45 -6.23
C THR A 6 -3.95 11.03 -6.06
N ALA A 7 -5.10 10.75 -6.65
CA ALA A 7 -5.72 9.44 -6.71
C ALA A 7 -6.40 9.22 -8.07
N PHE A 8 -6.73 7.98 -8.40
CA PHE A 8 -7.51 7.70 -9.60
C PHE A 8 -8.93 8.25 -9.48
N GLU A 9 -9.45 8.87 -10.56
CA GLU A 9 -10.88 9.17 -10.70
C GLU A 9 -11.72 7.87 -10.85
N ARG A 10 -11.11 6.83 -11.41
CA ARG A 10 -11.65 5.47 -11.49
C ARG A 10 -10.53 4.47 -11.23
N SER A 11 -10.53 3.87 -10.06
CA SER A 11 -9.53 2.88 -9.70
C SER A 11 -9.78 1.55 -10.42
N PRO A 12 -8.72 0.89 -10.97
CA PRO A 12 -8.85 -0.42 -11.62
C PRO A 12 -9.44 -1.52 -10.73
N ASP A 13 -9.28 -1.39 -9.42
CA ASP A 13 -9.82 -2.31 -8.42
C ASP A 13 -11.25 -1.94 -7.96
N GLY A 14 -11.87 -0.92 -8.55
CA GLY A 14 -13.19 -0.44 -8.16
C GLY A 14 -13.23 0.21 -6.77
N GLY A 15 -12.10 0.73 -6.28
CA GLY A 15 -11.99 1.37 -4.97
C GLY A 15 -11.89 0.37 -3.81
N LYS A 16 -11.40 -0.84 -4.07
CA LYS A 16 -11.28 -1.92 -3.06
C LYS A 16 -9.99 -1.83 -2.22
N GLY A 17 -9.36 -0.67 -2.16
CA GLY A 17 -8.22 -0.41 -1.27
C GLY A 17 -6.86 -0.84 -1.82
N LEU A 18 -6.76 -1.31 -3.07
CA LEU A 18 -5.51 -1.78 -3.64
C LEU A 18 -4.73 -0.71 -4.42
N ALA A 19 -5.37 0.41 -4.78
CA ALA A 19 -4.67 1.55 -5.37
C ALA A 19 -3.78 2.21 -4.31
N ARG A 20 -2.60 2.65 -4.74
CA ARG A 20 -1.52 3.05 -3.82
C ARG A 20 -1.81 4.32 -3.02
N ASP A 21 -2.75 5.16 -3.45
CA ASP A 21 -3.20 6.32 -2.67
C ASP A 21 -3.84 5.91 -1.33
N THR A 22 -4.40 4.70 -1.21
CA THR A 22 -4.91 4.18 0.07
C THR A 22 -3.84 4.17 1.16
N ARG A 23 -2.58 3.90 0.82
CA ARG A 23 -1.45 3.92 1.77
C ARG A 23 -1.24 5.30 2.38
N ILE A 24 -1.35 6.34 1.55
CA ILE A 24 -1.17 7.73 1.97
C ILE A 24 -2.38 8.21 2.74
N ARG A 25 -3.60 7.91 2.27
CA ARG A 25 -4.83 8.18 3.01
C ARG A 25 -4.76 7.56 4.41
N TRP A 26 -4.38 6.27 4.50
CA TRP A 26 -4.26 5.58 5.77
C TRP A 26 -3.21 6.24 6.68
N ALA A 27 -2.05 6.61 6.17
CA ALA A 27 -1.03 7.30 6.95
C ALA A 27 -1.54 8.64 7.50
N LEU A 28 -2.19 9.47 6.67
CA LEU A 28 -2.77 10.75 7.07
C LEU A 28 -3.89 10.58 8.12
N GLU A 29 -4.75 9.57 7.94
CA GLU A 29 -5.80 9.23 8.91
C GLU A 29 -5.25 8.72 10.25
N GLU A 30 -4.12 7.98 10.26
CA GLU A 30 -3.47 7.53 11.50
C GLU A 30 -2.93 8.70 12.32
N VAL A 31 -2.40 9.71 11.64
CA VAL A 31 -1.83 10.89 12.31
C VAL A 31 -2.84 12.05 12.45
N GLY A 32 -4.08 11.86 12.00
CA GLY A 32 -5.15 12.85 12.12
C GLY A 32 -4.95 14.11 11.28
N GLN A 33 -4.24 14.03 10.16
CA GLN A 33 -4.01 15.17 9.27
C GLN A 33 -5.09 15.25 8.19
N PRO A 34 -5.77 16.40 8.05
CA PRO A 34 -6.72 16.62 6.96
C PRO A 34 -5.98 16.74 5.63
N TYR A 35 -6.61 16.27 4.56
CA TYR A 35 -6.06 16.31 3.21
C TYR A 35 -7.15 16.47 2.16
N GLU A 36 -6.76 17.00 1.02
CA GLU A 36 -7.58 17.06 -0.19
C GLU A 36 -7.11 16.01 -1.20
N VAL A 37 -8.03 15.61 -2.09
CA VAL A 37 -7.73 14.62 -3.13
C VAL A 37 -7.96 15.23 -4.49
N ARG A 38 -6.89 15.27 -5.30
CA ARG A 38 -6.96 15.59 -6.71
C ARG A 38 -7.13 14.31 -7.52
N LEU A 39 -8.27 14.14 -8.14
CA LEU A 39 -8.55 12.98 -8.98
C LEU A 39 -7.89 13.15 -10.35
N VAL A 40 -7.27 12.07 -10.84
CA VAL A 40 -6.60 12.04 -12.14
C VAL A 40 -7.01 10.81 -12.94
N SER A 41 -7.23 11.02 -14.24
CA SER A 41 -7.43 9.93 -15.20
C SER A 41 -6.09 9.29 -15.60
N PHE A 42 -6.13 8.09 -16.19
CA PHE A 42 -4.95 7.46 -16.79
C PHE A 42 -4.29 8.34 -17.86
N ARG A 43 -5.10 9.10 -18.59
CA ARG A 43 -4.60 10.07 -19.57
C ARG A 43 -3.91 11.25 -18.87
N ALA A 44 -4.56 11.86 -17.89
CA ALA A 44 -4.02 13.02 -17.18
C ALA A 44 -2.68 12.72 -16.50
N MET A 45 -2.44 11.48 -16.05
CA MET A 45 -1.15 11.07 -15.49
C MET A 45 0.01 11.15 -16.50
N LYS A 46 -0.25 11.23 -17.81
CA LYS A 46 0.78 11.34 -18.86
C LYS A 46 0.95 12.77 -19.36
N GLU A 47 0.17 13.71 -18.86
CA GLU A 47 0.27 15.12 -19.23
C GLU A 47 1.43 15.81 -18.48
N PRO A 48 2.05 16.85 -19.09
CA PRO A 48 3.21 17.54 -18.50
C PRO A 48 3.01 18.01 -17.06
N ALA A 49 1.80 18.47 -16.74
CA ALA A 49 1.47 18.95 -15.39
C ALA A 49 1.60 17.88 -14.33
N HIS A 50 1.17 16.64 -14.62
CA HIS A 50 1.33 15.52 -13.68
C HIS A 50 2.76 14.97 -13.71
N LEU A 51 3.40 14.89 -14.87
CA LEU A 51 4.77 14.43 -15.03
C LEU A 51 5.78 15.31 -14.27
N ALA A 52 5.48 16.61 -14.11
CA ALA A 52 6.28 17.51 -13.27
C ALA A 52 6.24 17.11 -11.78
N LEU A 53 5.15 16.49 -11.30
CA LEU A 53 5.00 16.01 -9.92
C LEU A 53 5.48 14.59 -9.76
N HIS A 54 5.27 13.73 -10.78
CA HIS A 54 5.62 12.32 -10.76
C HIS A 54 6.22 11.90 -12.13
N PRO A 55 7.54 11.85 -12.26
CA PRO A 55 8.22 11.67 -13.56
C PRO A 55 7.89 10.35 -14.25
N PHE A 56 7.43 9.34 -13.50
CA PHE A 56 6.99 8.05 -14.06
C PHE A 56 5.49 8.01 -14.41
N GLY A 57 4.76 9.14 -14.23
CA GLY A 57 3.34 9.25 -14.56
C GLY A 57 2.47 8.24 -13.82
N GLN A 58 2.62 8.16 -12.50
CA GLN A 58 1.87 7.29 -11.61
C GLN A 58 1.16 8.12 -10.52
N ILE A 59 0.37 7.45 -9.69
CA ILE A 59 -0.20 7.96 -8.44
C ILE A 59 0.33 7.12 -7.26
N PRO A 60 0.31 7.65 -6.03
CA PRO A 60 -0.02 9.00 -5.64
C PRO A 60 1.15 9.98 -5.77
N THR A 61 0.83 11.29 -5.84
CA THR A 61 1.73 12.38 -5.44
C THR A 61 1.25 12.96 -4.13
N TYR A 62 2.13 13.67 -3.44
CA TYR A 62 1.84 14.46 -2.24
C TYR A 62 2.35 15.87 -2.46
N GLU A 63 1.53 16.85 -2.14
CA GLU A 63 1.87 18.27 -2.24
C GLU A 63 1.52 18.98 -0.93
N GLU A 64 2.45 19.77 -0.39
CA GLU A 64 2.25 20.64 0.77
C GLU A 64 3.06 21.94 0.59
N GLY A 65 2.39 23.05 0.35
CA GLY A 65 3.06 24.30 0.01
C GLY A 65 3.87 24.20 -1.30
N ASN A 66 5.18 24.35 -1.20
CA ASN A 66 6.12 24.20 -2.32
C ASN A 66 6.80 22.83 -2.40
N LEU A 67 6.45 21.92 -1.49
CA LEU A 67 6.97 20.55 -1.50
C LEU A 67 6.09 19.67 -2.38
N GLY A 68 6.70 18.96 -3.33
CA GLY A 68 6.09 17.86 -4.08
C GLY A 68 6.86 16.58 -3.84
N LEU A 69 6.17 15.49 -3.52
CA LEU A 69 6.75 14.16 -3.33
C LEU A 69 6.01 13.13 -4.18
N PHE A 70 6.74 12.11 -4.59
CA PHE A 70 6.22 10.86 -5.15
C PHE A 70 6.90 9.68 -4.44
N GLU A 71 6.53 8.43 -4.75
CA GLU A 71 6.84 7.20 -4.03
C GLU A 71 6.12 7.09 -2.68
N THR A 72 5.28 6.07 -2.56
CA THR A 72 4.46 5.88 -1.33
C THR A 72 5.31 5.72 -0.08
N GLY A 73 6.48 5.05 -0.19
CA GLY A 73 7.40 4.91 0.92
C GLY A 73 7.96 6.25 1.40
N ALA A 74 8.41 7.09 0.47
CA ALA A 74 8.94 8.42 0.78
C ALA A 74 7.87 9.33 1.40
N ILE A 75 6.66 9.32 0.85
CA ILE A 75 5.54 10.10 1.36
C ILE A 75 5.16 9.65 2.78
N VAL A 76 5.05 8.33 3.04
CA VAL A 76 4.72 7.82 4.38
C VAL A 76 5.83 8.15 5.39
N VAL A 77 7.11 8.05 5.01
CA VAL A 77 8.22 8.50 5.89
C VAL A 77 8.07 9.97 6.22
N HIS A 78 7.86 10.83 5.21
CA HIS A 78 7.68 12.26 5.42
C HIS A 78 6.54 12.60 6.39
N ILE A 79 5.37 11.95 6.25
CA ILE A 79 4.24 12.11 7.16
C ILE A 79 4.61 11.65 8.57
N ALA A 80 5.23 10.48 8.68
CA ALA A 80 5.55 9.83 9.94
C ALA A 80 6.67 10.55 10.73
N GLU A 81 7.57 11.26 10.05
CA GLU A 81 8.61 12.09 10.69
C GLU A 81 8.08 13.41 11.24
N ARG A 82 6.99 13.92 10.66
CA ARG A 82 6.40 15.22 11.04
C ARG A 82 5.26 15.07 12.06
N HIS A 83 4.69 13.89 12.19
CA HIS A 83 3.54 13.62 13.03
C HIS A 83 3.75 12.32 13.83
N ALA A 84 3.43 12.37 15.11
CA ALA A 84 3.51 11.20 15.99
C ALA A 84 2.50 10.10 15.58
N GLY A 85 2.81 8.85 15.89
CA GLY A 85 1.89 7.70 15.77
C GLY A 85 2.30 6.64 14.77
N LEU A 86 3.20 6.93 13.81
CA LEU A 86 3.65 5.99 12.81
C LEU A 86 5.12 5.57 12.93
N LEU A 87 5.95 6.37 13.59
CA LEU A 87 7.34 6.04 13.90
C LEU A 87 7.58 6.13 15.41
N PRO A 88 8.33 5.16 15.98
CA PRO A 88 8.76 5.24 17.39
C PRO A 88 9.71 6.41 17.63
N ASP A 89 9.75 6.89 18.88
CA ASP A 89 10.69 7.94 19.29
C ASP A 89 12.12 7.41 19.43
N ASP A 90 12.30 6.14 19.84
CA ASP A 90 13.60 5.50 19.90
C ASP A 90 14.22 5.37 18.52
N ALA A 91 15.45 5.84 18.35
CA ALA A 91 16.14 5.91 17.06
C ALA A 91 16.35 4.53 16.41
N ASN A 92 16.62 3.49 17.21
CA ASN A 92 16.82 2.13 16.68
C ASN A 92 15.48 1.49 16.28
N ALA A 93 14.44 1.68 17.08
CA ALA A 93 13.09 1.23 16.72
C ALA A 93 12.55 1.97 15.48
N ARG A 94 12.82 3.27 15.36
CA ARG A 94 12.52 4.06 14.15
C ARG A 94 13.23 3.50 12.92
N ALA A 95 14.52 3.21 13.01
CA ALA A 95 15.28 2.60 11.92
C ALA A 95 14.70 1.25 11.51
N ARG A 96 14.29 0.40 12.48
CA ARG A 96 13.65 -0.89 12.18
C ARG A 96 12.28 -0.72 11.53
N ALA A 97 11.45 0.24 11.96
CA ALA A 97 10.18 0.53 11.32
C ALA A 97 10.36 0.94 9.85
N ILE A 98 11.33 1.81 9.55
CA ILE A 98 11.70 2.19 8.18
C ILE A 98 12.24 0.98 7.40
N THR A 99 13.05 0.12 8.02
CA THR A 99 13.52 -1.13 7.40
C THR A 99 12.34 -2.00 6.95
N TRP A 100 11.30 -2.13 7.78
CA TRP A 100 10.10 -2.89 7.43
C TRP A 100 9.30 -2.25 6.30
N MET A 101 9.28 -0.92 6.18
CA MET A 101 8.67 -0.25 5.02
C MET A 101 9.39 -0.62 3.72
N PHE A 102 10.73 -0.57 3.71
CA PHE A 102 11.50 -0.96 2.54
C PHE A 102 11.40 -2.46 2.25
N ALA A 103 11.39 -3.31 3.27
CA ALA A 103 11.16 -4.75 3.10
C ALA A 103 9.80 -5.04 2.46
N ALA A 104 8.75 -4.33 2.86
CA ALA A 104 7.43 -4.44 2.24
C ALA A 104 7.48 -4.11 0.75
N LEU A 105 8.09 -2.96 0.38
CA LEU A 105 8.09 -2.45 -0.99
C LEU A 105 9.08 -3.18 -1.92
N SER A 106 10.27 -3.52 -1.42
CA SER A 106 11.38 -4.00 -2.26
C SER A 106 11.57 -5.51 -2.18
N THR A 107 11.04 -6.19 -1.15
CA THR A 107 11.24 -7.64 -0.95
C THR A 107 9.96 -8.43 -1.08
N VAL A 108 8.86 -7.94 -0.47
CA VAL A 108 7.59 -8.67 -0.42
C VAL A 108 6.65 -8.28 -1.57
N GLU A 109 6.54 -6.99 -1.90
CA GLU A 109 5.63 -6.52 -2.96
C GLU A 109 6.01 -7.04 -4.38
N PRO A 110 7.29 -7.08 -4.83
CA PRO A 110 7.61 -7.44 -6.21
C PRO A 110 7.08 -8.81 -6.64
N PRO A 111 7.28 -9.93 -5.92
CA PRO A 111 6.71 -11.21 -6.31
C PRO A 111 5.18 -11.22 -6.28
N ILE A 112 4.53 -10.44 -5.40
CA ILE A 112 3.08 -10.29 -5.35
C ILE A 112 2.54 -9.56 -6.59
N LEU A 113 3.25 -8.53 -7.06
CA LEU A 113 2.90 -7.82 -8.30
C LEU A 113 3.12 -8.73 -9.52
N GLU A 114 4.20 -9.51 -9.53
CA GLU A 114 4.46 -10.50 -10.57
C GLU A 114 3.34 -11.54 -10.65
N LEU A 115 2.86 -12.04 -9.50
CA LEU A 115 1.71 -12.93 -9.42
C LEU A 115 0.44 -12.29 -9.99
N GLY A 116 0.20 -11.03 -9.63
CA GLY A 116 -0.92 -10.27 -10.18
C GLY A 116 -0.86 -10.17 -11.72
N THR A 117 0.31 -9.87 -12.26
CA THR A 117 0.56 -9.84 -13.71
C THR A 117 0.31 -11.20 -14.34
N ALA A 118 0.88 -12.27 -13.79
CA ALA A 118 0.72 -13.63 -14.28
C ALA A 118 -0.75 -14.08 -14.33
N ARG A 119 -1.53 -13.72 -13.30
CA ARG A 119 -2.96 -14.13 -13.22
C ARG A 119 -3.89 -13.25 -14.05
N LEU A 120 -3.67 -11.93 -14.08
CA LEU A 120 -4.63 -10.97 -14.66
C LEU A 120 -4.31 -10.59 -16.10
N LEU A 121 -3.02 -10.54 -16.48
CA LEU A 121 -2.60 -10.08 -17.81
C LEU A 121 -2.04 -11.18 -18.69
N GLU A 122 -1.55 -12.26 -18.08
CA GLU A 122 -0.86 -13.35 -18.79
C GLU A 122 -1.62 -14.69 -18.73
N GLY A 123 -2.81 -14.71 -18.14
CA GLY A 123 -3.58 -15.93 -17.88
C GLY A 123 -3.93 -16.73 -19.13
N ASP A 124 -4.06 -16.08 -20.29
CA ASP A 124 -4.34 -16.67 -21.59
C ASP A 124 -3.09 -17.15 -22.35
N LYS A 125 -1.88 -16.85 -21.85
CA LYS A 125 -0.63 -17.18 -22.53
C LYS A 125 -0.25 -18.65 -22.33
N PRO A 126 0.12 -19.39 -23.41
CA PRO A 126 0.45 -20.82 -23.32
C PRO A 126 1.56 -21.13 -22.30
N TRP A 127 2.57 -20.27 -22.22
CA TRP A 127 3.73 -20.43 -21.33
C TRP A 127 3.40 -20.12 -19.84
N ASN A 128 2.26 -19.47 -19.56
CA ASN A 128 1.89 -19.11 -18.19
C ASN A 128 1.59 -20.34 -17.33
N LYS A 129 1.17 -21.47 -17.91
CA LYS A 129 0.94 -22.73 -17.19
C LYS A 129 2.18 -23.24 -16.46
N GLU A 130 3.36 -23.05 -17.07
CA GLU A 130 4.64 -23.45 -16.47
C GLU A 130 5.18 -22.36 -15.53
N ARG A 131 4.93 -21.09 -15.85
CA ARG A 131 5.44 -19.95 -15.08
C ARG A 131 4.67 -19.71 -13.79
N LEU A 132 3.35 -19.84 -13.80
CA LEU A 132 2.49 -19.48 -12.66
C LEU A 132 2.87 -20.20 -11.36
N PRO A 133 3.12 -21.53 -11.34
CA PRO A 133 3.56 -22.21 -10.12
C PRO A 133 4.86 -21.64 -9.55
N LEU A 134 5.82 -21.30 -10.40
CA LEU A 134 7.12 -20.72 -9.98
C LEU A 134 6.95 -19.33 -9.33
N VAL A 135 6.01 -18.54 -9.85
CA VAL A 135 5.70 -17.22 -9.30
C VAL A 135 4.96 -17.38 -7.95
N GLU A 136 4.03 -18.31 -7.86
CA GLU A 136 3.34 -18.63 -6.60
C GLU A 136 4.30 -19.10 -5.52
N ASP A 137 5.26 -19.97 -5.86
CA ASP A 137 6.26 -20.46 -4.91
C ASP A 137 7.15 -19.32 -4.39
N ARG A 138 7.54 -18.37 -5.24
CA ARG A 138 8.27 -17.16 -4.78
C ARG A 138 7.45 -16.33 -3.79
N VAL A 139 6.14 -16.24 -3.98
CA VAL A 139 5.26 -15.56 -3.01
C VAL A 139 5.22 -16.35 -1.71
N ARG A 140 5.03 -17.69 -1.77
CA ARG A 140 5.02 -18.56 -0.59
C ARG A 140 6.32 -18.46 0.20
N ASP A 141 7.48 -18.42 -0.46
CA ASP A 141 8.77 -18.23 0.20
C ASP A 141 8.80 -16.95 1.03
N ARG A 142 8.31 -15.82 0.49
CA ARG A 142 8.25 -14.56 1.23
C ARG A 142 7.24 -14.62 2.36
N LEU A 143 6.08 -15.21 2.14
CA LEU A 143 5.06 -15.37 3.20
C LEU A 143 5.56 -16.28 4.33
N GLN A 144 6.24 -17.36 4.02
CA GLN A 144 6.83 -18.27 5.02
C GLN A 144 7.85 -17.53 5.89
N GLN A 145 8.77 -16.79 5.25
CA GLN A 145 9.78 -15.99 5.97
C GLN A 145 9.14 -14.93 6.86
N LEU A 146 8.15 -14.22 6.33
CA LEU A 146 7.43 -13.19 7.09
C LEU A 146 6.59 -13.78 8.21
N SER A 147 5.93 -14.92 7.98
CA SER A 147 5.16 -15.66 8.98
C SER A 147 6.06 -16.13 10.13
N ALA A 148 7.22 -16.70 9.81
CA ALA A 148 8.20 -17.11 10.81
C ALA A 148 8.72 -15.91 11.64
N ARG A 149 8.97 -14.77 10.99
CA ARG A 149 9.41 -13.53 11.66
C ARG A 149 8.32 -12.93 12.54
N LEU A 150 7.08 -12.90 12.10
CA LEU A 150 5.95 -12.38 12.88
C LEU A 150 5.64 -13.29 14.08
N GLY A 151 5.66 -14.61 13.88
CA GLY A 151 5.31 -15.58 14.92
C GLY A 151 3.92 -15.31 15.48
N SER A 152 3.84 -15.18 16.81
CA SER A 152 2.62 -14.85 17.54
C SER A 152 2.48 -13.33 17.84
N ALA A 153 3.41 -12.49 17.38
CA ALA A 153 3.38 -11.07 17.67
C ALA A 153 2.21 -10.36 16.98
N ALA A 154 1.74 -9.29 17.60
CA ALA A 154 0.68 -8.47 17.00
C ALA A 154 1.19 -7.68 15.80
N TRP A 155 2.42 -7.14 15.87
CA TRP A 155 3.05 -6.29 14.88
C TRP A 155 4.52 -6.69 14.68
N LEU A 156 5.14 -6.26 13.59
CA LEU A 156 6.48 -6.70 13.18
C LEU A 156 7.61 -6.32 14.13
N ASP A 157 7.45 -5.19 14.85
CA ASP A 157 8.47 -4.68 15.79
C ASP A 157 7.84 -4.08 17.06
N GLY A 158 6.93 -4.83 17.69
CA GLY A 158 6.28 -4.46 18.94
C GLY A 158 4.98 -3.69 18.76
N ALA A 159 5.02 -2.37 18.64
CA ALA A 159 3.84 -1.54 18.41
C ALA A 159 3.59 -1.34 16.90
N PHE A 160 2.35 -1.00 16.53
CA PHE A 160 2.01 -0.63 15.17
C PHE A 160 2.85 0.56 14.67
N SER A 161 3.38 0.43 13.47
CA SER A 161 4.23 1.45 12.85
C SER A 161 3.95 1.61 11.35
N ALA A 162 4.64 2.56 10.72
CA ALA A 162 4.64 2.73 9.27
C ALA A 162 5.10 1.47 8.52
N GLY A 163 5.96 0.64 9.15
CA GLY A 163 6.35 -0.66 8.63
C GLY A 163 5.18 -1.62 8.50
N ASP A 164 4.32 -1.68 9.51
CA ASP A 164 3.11 -2.51 9.50
C ASP A 164 2.07 -1.98 8.52
N LEU A 165 1.85 -0.66 8.48
CA LEU A 165 0.97 -0.02 7.50
C LEU A 165 1.35 -0.43 6.08
N MET A 166 2.63 -0.35 5.75
CA MET A 166 3.12 -0.67 4.42
C MET A 166 3.02 -2.18 4.14
N MET A 167 3.40 -3.03 5.09
CA MET A 167 3.35 -4.49 4.95
C MET A 167 1.91 -4.99 4.80
N VAL A 168 0.98 -4.52 5.64
CA VAL A 168 -0.46 -4.86 5.51
C VAL A 168 -0.98 -4.45 4.14
N SER A 169 -0.67 -3.23 3.68
CA SER A 169 -1.10 -2.72 2.37
C SER A 169 -0.59 -3.59 1.20
N VAL A 170 0.60 -4.17 1.33
CA VAL A 170 1.17 -5.10 0.35
C VAL A 170 0.44 -6.44 0.39
N LEU A 171 0.24 -7.01 1.58
CA LEU A 171 -0.40 -8.32 1.75
C LEU A 171 -1.88 -8.33 1.36
N LEU A 172 -2.59 -7.21 1.47
CA LEU A 172 -3.98 -7.07 1.02
C LEU A 172 -4.18 -7.47 -0.45
N ARG A 173 -3.15 -7.33 -1.30
CA ARG A 173 -3.19 -7.77 -2.71
C ARG A 173 -3.34 -9.27 -2.87
N LEU A 174 -3.04 -10.05 -1.84
CA LEU A 174 -3.13 -11.51 -1.86
C LEU A 174 -4.50 -12.06 -1.42
N LYS A 175 -5.40 -11.24 -0.88
CA LYS A 175 -6.71 -11.71 -0.36
C LYS A 175 -7.52 -12.51 -1.39
N ALA A 176 -7.49 -12.10 -2.66
CA ALA A 176 -8.20 -12.81 -3.72
C ALA A 176 -7.44 -14.04 -4.27
N SER A 177 -6.23 -14.28 -3.81
CA SER A 177 -5.38 -15.37 -4.33
C SER A 177 -5.52 -16.69 -3.57
N GLY A 178 -5.97 -16.64 -2.32
CA GLY A 178 -5.98 -17.78 -1.39
C GLY A 178 -4.62 -18.06 -0.73
N LEU A 179 -3.50 -17.50 -1.25
CA LEU A 179 -2.16 -17.77 -0.71
C LEU A 179 -1.95 -17.22 0.69
N LEU A 180 -2.61 -16.13 1.05
CA LEU A 180 -2.52 -15.57 2.39
C LEU A 180 -3.15 -16.49 3.44
N ASP A 181 -4.18 -17.27 3.05
CA ASP A 181 -4.91 -18.16 3.95
C ASP A 181 -4.07 -19.39 4.36
N GLU A 182 -3.02 -19.70 3.60
CA GLU A 182 -2.03 -20.73 3.97
C GLU A 182 -1.23 -20.34 5.24
N TYR A 183 -1.29 -19.06 5.66
CA TYR A 183 -0.55 -18.48 6.80
C TYR A 183 -1.50 -17.79 7.78
N PRO A 184 -2.12 -18.52 8.73
CA PRO A 184 -3.16 -17.97 9.62
C PRO A 184 -2.71 -16.75 10.45
N ASN A 185 -1.44 -16.68 10.87
CA ASN A 185 -0.91 -15.55 11.61
C ASN A 185 -0.78 -14.29 10.71
N LEU A 186 -0.45 -14.44 9.43
CA LEU A 186 -0.44 -13.31 8.47
C LEU A 186 -1.86 -12.87 8.12
N SER A 187 -2.80 -13.80 7.97
CA SER A 187 -4.23 -13.46 7.79
C SER A 187 -4.76 -12.67 8.98
N ALA A 188 -4.45 -13.10 10.21
CA ALA A 188 -4.82 -12.38 11.42
C ALA A 188 -4.13 -11.01 11.54
N TYR A 189 -2.88 -10.90 11.11
CA TYR A 189 -2.12 -9.64 11.05
C TYR A 189 -2.77 -8.64 10.09
N VAL A 190 -3.12 -9.06 8.88
CA VAL A 190 -3.82 -8.22 7.89
C VAL A 190 -5.17 -7.79 8.43
N ALA A 191 -5.98 -8.73 8.98
CA ALA A 191 -7.29 -8.41 9.56
C ALA A 191 -7.19 -7.38 10.70
N ARG A 192 -6.13 -7.44 11.51
CA ARG A 192 -5.85 -6.47 12.57
C ARG A 192 -5.54 -5.08 11.99
N GLY A 193 -4.79 -5.00 10.89
CA GLY A 193 -4.57 -3.76 10.17
C GLY A 193 -5.86 -3.15 9.63
N GLU A 194 -6.69 -3.97 8.97
CA GLU A 194 -7.99 -3.55 8.44
C GLU A 194 -8.99 -3.13 9.52
N ALA A 195 -8.88 -3.68 10.73
CA ALA A 195 -9.72 -3.31 11.85
C ALA A 195 -9.43 -1.91 12.41
N ARG A 196 -8.29 -1.31 12.08
CA ARG A 196 -7.92 0.04 12.56
C ARG A 196 -8.90 1.08 12.04
N PRO A 197 -9.37 2.00 12.91
CA PRO A 197 -10.32 3.03 12.49
C PRO A 197 -9.80 3.91 11.35
N ALA A 198 -8.50 4.23 11.36
CA ALA A 198 -7.87 5.04 10.32
C ALA A 198 -7.85 4.31 8.96
N TYR A 199 -7.58 3.00 8.94
CA TYR A 199 -7.69 2.22 7.70
C TYR A 199 -9.12 2.23 7.14
N LYS A 200 -10.12 2.05 7.98
CA LYS A 200 -11.53 2.05 7.55
C LYS A 200 -11.91 3.38 6.91
N ARG A 201 -11.53 4.52 7.53
CA ARG A 201 -11.79 5.85 6.95
C ARG A 201 -11.09 6.03 5.60
N ALA A 202 -9.81 5.61 5.50
CA ALA A 202 -9.07 5.68 4.25
C ALA A 202 -9.70 4.82 3.14
N PHE A 203 -10.11 3.60 3.48
CA PHE A 203 -10.80 2.68 2.57
C PHE A 203 -12.15 3.25 2.10
N ASP A 204 -12.98 3.72 3.02
CA ASP A 204 -14.30 4.30 2.72
C ASP A 204 -14.16 5.54 1.84
N ALA A 205 -13.15 6.39 2.10
CA ALA A 205 -12.86 7.57 1.29
C ALA A 205 -12.43 7.20 -0.15
N GLN A 206 -11.66 6.12 -0.33
CA GLN A 206 -11.30 5.65 -1.67
C GLN A 206 -12.51 5.00 -2.37
N LEU A 207 -13.28 4.18 -1.65
CA LEU A 207 -14.47 3.53 -2.19
C LEU A 207 -15.51 4.55 -2.65
N ALA A 208 -15.68 5.65 -1.91
CA ALA A 208 -16.64 6.70 -2.22
C ALA A 208 -16.40 7.34 -3.60
N VAL A 209 -15.12 7.51 -4.00
CA VAL A 209 -14.75 8.04 -5.32
C VAL A 209 -15.19 7.11 -6.46
N ASN A 210 -15.24 5.80 -6.21
CA ASN A 210 -15.53 4.78 -7.21
C ASN A 210 -17.00 4.32 -7.25
N LYS A 211 -17.84 4.84 -6.35
CA LYS A 211 -19.29 4.59 -6.41
C LYS A 211 -19.90 5.37 -7.58
N PRO A 212 -20.83 4.78 -8.36
CA PRO A 212 -21.60 5.56 -9.31
C PRO A 212 -22.31 6.70 -8.58
N PRO A 213 -22.46 7.89 -9.23
CA PRO A 213 -23.26 8.96 -8.64
C PRO A 213 -24.65 8.39 -8.30
N ALA A 214 -25.14 8.73 -7.10
CA ALA A 214 -26.50 8.39 -6.72
C ALA A 214 -27.44 9.01 -7.75
N GLY A 215 -28.18 8.15 -8.49
CA GLY A 215 -29.15 8.56 -9.47
C GLY A 215 -30.33 9.31 -8.84
#